data_aaccea9f3d2cebe44e62b275b4d724c0
#
_entry.id   aaccea9f3d2cebe44e62b275b4d724c0
#
_cell.length_a   1.000
_cell.length_b   1.000
_cell.length_c   1.000
_cell.angle_alpha   90.00
_cell.angle_beta   90.00
_cell.angle_gamma   90.00
#
_symmetry.space_group_name_H-M   'P 1'
#
loop_
_entity.id
_entity.type
_entity.pdbx_description
1 polymer ?
#
loop_
_entity_poly.entity_id
_entity_poly.type
_entity_poly.pdbx_seq_one_letter_code
_entity_poly.pdbx_strand_id
1 'polypeptide(L)'
;MATRSNETALTFSKAFALSEVDRPLPAGTYRVVVDEEDIPGLSFLAFRRTATMLHVPALSAPGGPKEMFLVNPDELAAAHIADRVAS
;
A
#
# COMPACT_ATOMS: atom_id res chain seq x y z
N MET A 1 19.91 5.80 13.63
CA MET A 1 18.52 5.39 13.35
C MET A 1 18.48 4.53 12.11
N ALA A 2 17.74 3.43 12.17
CA ALA A 2 17.59 2.53 11.04
C ALA A 2 16.22 2.72 10.40
N THR A 3 16.21 2.77 9.08
CA THR A 3 15.00 2.83 8.29
C THR A 3 14.95 1.60 7.41
N ARG A 4 13.79 1.00 7.28
CA ARG A 4 13.64 -0.16 6.40
C ARG A 4 12.39 0.00 5.56
N SER A 5 12.42 -0.61 4.37
CA SER A 5 11.27 -0.64 3.46
C SER A 5 10.87 -2.08 3.24
N ASN A 6 9.58 -2.35 3.38
CA ASN A 6 9.02 -3.67 3.10
C ASN A 6 8.11 -3.57 1.89
N GLU A 7 8.28 -4.48 0.95
CA GLU A 7 7.41 -4.57 -0.22
C GLU A 7 6.47 -5.75 -0.07
N THR A 8 5.23 -5.53 -0.47
CA THR A 8 4.23 -6.59 -0.52
C THR A 8 3.36 -6.38 -1.75
N ALA A 9 2.58 -7.38 -2.09
CA ALA A 9 1.63 -7.30 -3.18
C ALA A 9 0.22 -7.53 -2.65
N LEU A 10 -0.71 -6.67 -3.05
CA LEU A 10 -2.12 -6.82 -2.71
C LEU A 10 -2.92 -7.04 -4.00
N THR A 11 -3.76 -8.06 -4.00
CA THR A 11 -4.62 -8.38 -5.13
C THR A 11 -6.04 -7.93 -4.86
N PHE A 12 -6.60 -7.17 -5.80
CA PHE A 12 -7.99 -6.72 -5.75
C PHE A 12 -8.73 -7.39 -6.91
N SER A 13 -9.83 -8.03 -6.60
CA SER A 13 -10.66 -8.68 -7.63
C SER A 13 -11.62 -7.70 -8.32
N LYS A 14 -11.80 -6.52 -7.74
CA LYS A 14 -12.70 -5.48 -8.26
C LYS A 14 -11.99 -4.13 -8.23
N ALA A 15 -12.51 -3.18 -8.99
CA ALA A 15 -12.04 -1.81 -8.91
C ALA A 15 -12.27 -1.26 -7.50
N PHE A 16 -11.37 -0.40 -7.05
CA PHE A 16 -11.42 0.17 -5.71
C PHE A 16 -11.01 1.64 -5.75
N ALA A 17 -11.38 2.39 -4.71
CA ALA A 17 -11.08 3.81 -4.61
C ALA A 17 -10.42 4.11 -3.27
N LEU A 18 -9.47 5.04 -3.31
CA LEU A 18 -8.78 5.55 -2.13
C LEU A 18 -8.85 7.08 -2.15
N SER A 19 -8.95 7.69 -0.98
CA SER A 19 -9.12 9.14 -0.89
C SER A 19 -7.90 9.91 -1.41
N GLU A 20 -6.71 9.30 -1.35
CA GLU A 20 -5.48 9.93 -1.83
C GLU A 20 -5.30 9.79 -3.34
N VAL A 21 -6.13 9.00 -4.00
CA VAL A 21 -6.07 8.79 -5.43
C VAL A 21 -7.32 9.40 -6.07
N ASP A 22 -7.13 10.24 -7.06
CA ASP A 22 -8.20 11.05 -7.64
C ASP A 22 -9.10 10.29 -8.61
N ARG A 23 -8.88 8.98 -8.77
CA ARG A 23 -9.65 8.15 -9.69
C ARG A 23 -9.78 6.73 -9.13
N PRO A 24 -10.80 5.97 -9.54
CA PRO A 24 -10.86 4.55 -9.18
C PRO A 24 -9.70 3.79 -9.80
N LEU A 25 -9.21 2.79 -9.09
CA LEU A 25 -8.14 1.92 -9.56
C LEU A 25 -8.74 0.60 -10.01
N PRO A 26 -8.31 0.06 -11.15
CA PRO A 26 -8.86 -1.22 -11.65
C PRO A 26 -8.42 -2.39 -10.79
N ALA A 27 -9.12 -3.50 -10.93
CA ALA A 27 -8.72 -4.77 -10.32
C ALA A 27 -7.33 -5.18 -10.80
N GLY A 28 -6.58 -5.85 -9.94
CA GLY A 28 -5.25 -6.31 -10.26
C GLY A 28 -4.40 -6.48 -9.01
N THR A 29 -3.14 -6.85 -9.22
CA THR A 29 -2.17 -7.01 -8.14
C THR A 29 -1.25 -5.79 -8.11
N TYR A 30 -1.21 -5.12 -6.98
CA TYR A 30 -0.48 -3.86 -6.80
C TYR A 30 0.69 -4.04 -5.85
N ARG A 31 1.79 -3.36 -6.15
CA ARG A 31 2.94 -3.30 -5.25
C ARG A 31 2.71 -2.23 -4.20
N VAL A 32 2.86 -2.60 -2.95
CA VAL A 32 2.74 -1.69 -1.81
C VAL A 32 4.06 -1.68 -1.07
N VAL A 33 4.61 -0.50 -0.85
CA VAL A 33 5.85 -0.32 -0.11
C VAL A 33 5.55 0.38 1.19
N VAL A 34 6.00 -0.21 2.29
CA VAL A 34 5.82 0.35 3.63
C VAL A 34 7.19 0.71 4.18
N ASP A 35 7.39 1.99 4.43
CA ASP A 35 8.60 2.47 5.09
C ASP A 35 8.38 2.47 6.60
N GLU A 36 9.38 1.97 7.31
CA GLU A 36 9.36 1.89 8.76
C GLU A 36 10.65 2.45 9.32
N GLU A 37 10.56 3.03 10.51
CA GLU A 37 11.69 3.64 11.19
C GLU A 37 11.80 3.06 12.59
N ASP A 38 13.03 2.76 13.05
CA ASP A 38 13.20 2.25 14.39
C ASP A 38 12.85 3.31 15.43
N ILE A 39 12.35 2.86 16.58
CA ILE A 39 11.96 3.75 17.68
C ILE A 39 13.13 3.76 18.66
N PRO A 40 13.89 4.86 18.75
CA PRO A 40 15.04 4.93 19.65
C PRO A 40 14.63 4.99 21.11
N GLY A 41 15.55 4.60 22.00
CA GLY A 41 15.34 4.72 23.44
C GLY A 41 14.56 3.60 24.08
N LEU A 42 14.20 2.57 23.32
CA LEU A 42 13.49 1.41 23.86
C LEU A 42 14.50 0.31 24.20
N SER A 43 14.13 -0.52 25.18
CA SER A 43 14.95 -1.66 25.59
C SER A 43 14.83 -2.86 24.65
N PHE A 44 13.94 -2.77 23.66
CA PHE A 44 13.75 -3.80 22.64
C PHE A 44 13.66 -3.13 21.29
N LEU A 45 13.91 -3.91 20.24
CA LEU A 45 13.82 -3.41 18.87
C LEU A 45 12.35 -3.25 18.48
N ALA A 46 11.98 -2.03 18.06
CA ALA A 46 10.65 -1.75 17.58
C ALA A 46 10.72 -0.78 16.41
N PHE A 47 9.75 -0.88 15.51
CA PHE A 47 9.64 -0.01 14.34
C PHE A 47 8.25 0.61 14.29
N ARG A 48 8.19 1.84 13.79
CA ARG A 48 6.90 2.49 13.48
C ARG A 48 6.82 2.70 11.98
N ARG A 49 5.61 2.59 11.46
CA ARG A 49 5.35 2.85 10.04
C ARG A 49 5.37 4.36 9.81
N THR A 50 6.20 4.81 8.86
CA THR A 50 6.32 6.23 8.54
C THR A 50 5.62 6.58 7.23
N ALA A 51 5.50 5.63 6.30
CA ALA A 51 4.84 5.87 5.02
C ALA A 51 4.35 4.56 4.43
N THR A 52 3.21 4.63 3.75
CA THR A 52 2.68 3.53 2.95
C THR A 52 2.46 4.07 1.54
N MET A 53 3.04 3.40 0.55
CA MET A 53 3.02 3.86 -0.84
C MET A 53 2.44 2.79 -1.73
N LEU A 54 1.47 3.20 -2.55
CA LEU A 54 0.87 2.32 -3.55
C LEU A 54 1.44 2.66 -4.92
N HIS A 55 1.99 1.66 -5.59
CA HIS A 55 2.55 1.82 -6.93
C HIS A 55 1.52 1.43 -7.98
N VAL A 56 1.32 2.29 -8.98
CA VAL A 56 0.45 2.04 -10.11
C VAL A 56 1.25 2.19 -11.41
N PRO A 57 0.89 1.52 -12.48
CA PRO A 57 -0.22 0.57 -12.64
C PRO A 57 0.00 -0.72 -11.88
N ALA A 58 -1.02 -1.59 -11.89
CA ALA A 58 -0.92 -2.89 -11.24
C ALA A 58 0.22 -3.70 -11.84
N LEU A 59 0.88 -4.51 -11.01
CA LEU A 59 1.95 -5.39 -11.48
C LEU A 59 1.44 -6.40 -12.51
N SER A 60 0.18 -6.81 -12.36
CA SER A 60 -0.47 -7.78 -13.27
C SER A 60 -0.87 -7.16 -14.60
N ALA A 61 -0.85 -5.84 -14.71
CA ALA A 61 -1.27 -5.14 -15.93
C ALA A 61 -0.36 -3.92 -16.15
N PRO A 62 0.95 -4.14 -16.39
CA PRO A 62 1.88 -3.03 -16.58
C PRO A 62 1.60 -2.30 -17.90
N GLY A 63 1.54 -1.00 -17.84
CA GLY A 63 1.32 -0.16 -19.01
C GLY A 63 1.03 1.25 -18.57
N GLY A 64 1.35 2.22 -19.42
CA GLY A 64 1.18 3.61 -19.10
C GLY A 64 2.22 4.15 -18.13
N PRO A 65 2.11 5.40 -17.71
CA PRO A 65 3.06 6.03 -16.80
C PRO A 65 2.98 5.41 -15.41
N LYS A 66 4.15 5.21 -14.81
CA LYS A 66 4.24 4.71 -13.44
C LYS A 66 4.05 5.86 -12.46
N GLU A 67 3.21 5.62 -11.47
CA GLU A 67 2.92 6.60 -10.42
C GLU A 67 3.03 5.92 -9.06
N MET A 68 3.25 6.73 -8.03
CA MET A 68 3.31 6.26 -6.65
C MET A 68 2.48 7.23 -5.80
N PHE A 69 1.57 6.69 -5.01
CA PHE A 69 0.71 7.48 -4.15
C PHE A 69 0.99 7.17 -2.70
N LEU A 70 1.15 8.20 -1.87
CA LEU A 70 1.13 8.04 -0.43
C LEU A 70 -0.32 7.83 -0.01
N VAL A 71 -0.59 6.71 0.63
CA VAL A 71 -1.95 6.33 1.00
C VAL A 71 -2.07 6.06 2.49
N ASN A 72 -3.28 6.16 3.01
CA ASN A 72 -3.57 5.81 4.38
C ASN A 72 -3.59 4.27 4.48
N PRO A 73 -2.74 3.66 5.33
CA PRO A 73 -2.67 2.20 5.43
C PRO A 73 -3.97 1.58 5.93
N ASP A 74 -4.71 2.27 6.79
CA ASP A 74 -5.98 1.75 7.29
C ASP A 74 -7.04 1.75 6.20
N GLU A 75 -7.05 2.78 5.37
CA GLU A 75 -7.98 2.85 4.24
C GLU A 75 -7.66 1.79 3.19
N LEU A 76 -6.38 1.58 2.91
CA LEU A 76 -5.94 0.55 1.97
C LEU A 76 -6.33 -0.84 2.49
N ALA A 77 -6.11 -1.10 3.76
CA ALA A 77 -6.48 -2.37 4.38
C ALA A 77 -7.99 -2.58 4.35
N ALA A 78 -8.77 -1.54 4.63
CA ALA A 78 -10.23 -1.61 4.60
C ALA A 78 -10.73 -1.90 3.18
N ALA A 79 -10.16 -1.27 2.17
CA ALA A 79 -10.52 -1.51 0.77
C ALA A 79 -10.22 -2.96 0.38
N HIS A 80 -9.09 -3.48 0.82
CA HIS A 80 -8.69 -4.86 0.52
C HIS A 80 -9.62 -5.87 1.19
N ILE A 81 -9.98 -5.61 2.44
CA ILE A 81 -10.92 -6.48 3.17
C ILE A 81 -12.30 -6.44 2.50
N ALA A 82 -12.78 -5.26 2.14
CA ALA A 82 -14.07 -5.11 1.48
C ALA A 82 -14.11 -5.87 0.15
N ASP A 83 -13.02 -5.86 -0.61
CA ASP A 83 -12.90 -6.60 -1.86
C ASP A 83 -13.06 -8.10 -1.63
N ARG A 84 -12.43 -8.63 -0.58
CA ARG A 84 -12.49 -10.05 -0.24
C ARG A 84 -13.88 -10.46 0.24
N VAL A 85 -14.52 -9.62 1.04
CA VAL A 85 -15.85 -9.92 1.60
C VAL A 85 -16.93 -9.85 0.53
N ALA A 86 -16.79 -8.92 -0.43
CA ALA A 86 -17.78 -8.69 -1.46
C ALA A 86 -17.74 -9.71 -2.62
N SER A 87 -16.75 -10.56 -2.63
CA SER A 87 -16.58 -11.54 -3.72
C SER A 87 -17.44 -12.79 -3.54
#